data_d07ab77ae4e96eefebcfa4c9007a91b2
#
_entry.id   d07ab77ae4e96eefebcfa4c9007a91b2
#
_cell.length_a   1.000
_cell.length_b   1.000
_cell.length_c   1.000
_cell.angle_alpha   90.00
_cell.angle_beta   90.00
_cell.angle_gamma   90.00
#
_symmetry.space_group_name_H-M   'P 1'
#
loop_
_entity.id
_entity.type
_entity.pdbx_description
1 polymer ?
#
loop_
_entity_poly.entity_id
_entity_poly.type
_entity_poly.pdbx_seq_one_letter_code
_entity_poly.pdbx_strand_id
1 'polypeptide(L)'
;MRTGVIARKRGMTAMWDDQGARHPVTVLQLDNCQVTANIKTVRKDKSEYHAVQVAATDKRAKNTTAQMLGHFEKAGVAPKQIVKEFPVTPDAHVPVGTVLSAVHFVPGQYVDVIAKSIGKGFQGGMKRWNFKGLRASHGVSISHRSSGAMGAHQDPGRIWPGKKMPGRLGGERITTQNLKVIRVDSTLNLVFVRGCVPGVDDAHVMVQDAKKTLVFAAKHNHAKALYEKVLPKGVDDLPFPAGTAELAKDLPPVIEAPAMRTSPFIPRE
;
A
#
# COMPACT_ATOMS: atom_id res chain seq x y z
N MET A 1 3.66 5.06 15.67
CA MET A 1 3.28 4.54 14.32
C MET A 1 3.92 3.17 14.15
N ARG A 2 3.12 2.12 13.88
CA ARG A 2 3.58 0.74 13.72
C ARG A 2 4.37 0.54 12.41
N THR A 3 5.08 -0.58 12.33
CA THR A 3 5.70 -1.02 11.07
C THR A 3 4.64 -1.34 10.02
N GLY A 4 5.03 -1.34 8.76
CA GLY A 4 4.25 -1.95 7.69
C GLY A 4 4.71 -3.38 7.43
N VAL A 5 4.04 -4.06 6.52
CA VAL A 5 4.38 -5.41 6.07
C VAL A 5 4.57 -5.45 4.55
N ILE A 6 5.23 -6.50 4.07
CA ILE A 6 5.38 -6.79 2.65
C ILE A 6 4.51 -8.00 2.32
N ALA A 7 3.61 -7.83 1.36
CA ALA A 7 2.74 -8.90 0.88
C ALA A 7 2.92 -9.12 -0.63
N ARG A 8 2.43 -10.26 -1.13
CA ARG A 8 2.31 -10.55 -2.57
C ARG A 8 0.86 -10.38 -2.99
N LYS A 9 0.63 -9.69 -4.09
CA LYS A 9 -0.69 -9.56 -4.70
C LYS A 9 -1.04 -10.88 -5.41
N ARG A 10 -2.08 -11.58 -4.94
CA ARG A 10 -2.50 -12.88 -5.52
C ARG A 10 -3.56 -12.75 -6.60
N GLY A 11 -4.22 -11.61 -6.68
CA GLY A 11 -5.25 -11.36 -7.67
C GLY A 11 -6.43 -10.61 -7.06
N MET A 12 -7.50 -10.50 -7.83
CA MET A 12 -8.74 -9.87 -7.40
C MET A 12 -9.90 -10.86 -7.44
N THR A 13 -10.80 -10.72 -6.49
CA THR A 13 -12.04 -11.47 -6.39
C THR A 13 -13.20 -10.57 -5.98
N ALA A 14 -14.37 -11.11 -5.77
CA ALA A 14 -15.51 -10.41 -5.21
C ALA A 14 -15.95 -11.13 -3.93
N MET A 15 -16.39 -10.35 -2.96
CA MET A 15 -17.05 -10.83 -1.74
C MET A 15 -18.39 -10.12 -1.62
N TRP A 16 -19.35 -10.79 -1.04
CA TRP A 16 -20.68 -10.23 -0.77
C TRP A 16 -20.80 -10.04 0.73
N ASP A 17 -21.42 -8.96 1.13
CA ASP A 17 -21.79 -8.75 2.52
C ASP A 17 -23.14 -9.40 2.84
N ASP A 18 -23.53 -9.38 4.12
CA ASP A 18 -24.78 -9.95 4.61
C ASP A 18 -26.04 -9.34 3.95
N GLN A 19 -25.89 -8.18 3.32
CA GLN A 19 -26.96 -7.46 2.61
C GLN A 19 -26.94 -7.71 1.10
N GLY A 20 -26.11 -8.65 0.63
CA GLY A 20 -25.98 -9.00 -0.77
C GLY A 20 -25.22 -8.01 -1.63
N ALA A 21 -24.61 -6.98 -1.04
CA ALA A 21 -23.80 -6.03 -1.80
C ALA A 21 -22.45 -6.61 -2.18
N ARG A 22 -22.11 -6.51 -3.47
CA ARG A 22 -20.84 -7.01 -4.02
C ARG A 22 -19.70 -6.04 -3.78
N HIS A 23 -18.63 -6.50 -3.15
CA HIS A 23 -17.40 -5.75 -2.95
C HIS A 23 -16.25 -6.33 -3.80
N PRO A 24 -15.63 -5.53 -4.69
CA PRO A 24 -14.40 -5.94 -5.34
C PRO A 24 -13.27 -5.98 -4.30
N VAL A 25 -12.52 -7.07 -4.26
CA VAL A 25 -11.50 -7.31 -3.25
C VAL A 25 -10.21 -7.78 -3.90
N THR A 26 -9.08 -7.24 -3.45
CA THR A 26 -7.75 -7.74 -3.79
C THR A 26 -7.22 -8.60 -2.65
N VAL A 27 -6.71 -9.78 -3.00
CA VAL A 27 -6.10 -10.72 -2.06
C VAL A 27 -4.60 -10.45 -1.98
N LEU A 28 -4.11 -10.23 -0.76
CA LEU A 28 -2.70 -10.00 -0.44
C LEU A 28 -2.22 -11.11 0.48
N GLN A 29 -1.17 -11.81 0.12
CA GLN A 29 -0.56 -12.88 0.91
C GLN A 29 0.73 -12.41 1.56
N LEU A 30 0.87 -12.60 2.86
CA LEU A 30 2.13 -12.43 3.55
C LEU A 30 2.93 -13.75 3.43
N ASP A 31 4.09 -13.66 2.80
CA ASP A 31 4.95 -14.79 2.52
C ASP A 31 6.25 -14.61 3.31
N ASN A 32 6.35 -15.32 4.45
CA ASN A 32 7.50 -15.30 5.36
C ASN A 32 8.06 -13.89 5.62
N CYS A 33 7.17 -12.96 6.02
CA CYS A 33 7.52 -11.58 6.32
C CYS A 33 8.23 -11.49 7.68
N GLN A 34 9.53 -11.11 7.68
CA GLN A 34 10.37 -11.07 8.89
C GLN A 34 11.11 -9.75 9.05
N VAL A 35 11.35 -9.37 10.30
CA VAL A 35 12.15 -8.21 10.65
C VAL A 35 13.64 -8.54 10.52
N THR A 36 14.40 -7.76 9.76
CA THR A 36 15.83 -7.98 9.53
C THR A 36 16.73 -6.98 10.24
N ALA A 37 16.25 -5.77 10.50
CA ALA A 37 17.01 -4.78 11.26
C ALA A 37 16.13 -3.70 11.87
N ASN A 38 16.59 -3.12 12.97
CA ASN A 38 16.08 -1.89 13.54
C ASN A 38 17.06 -0.75 13.24
N ILE A 39 16.59 0.31 12.61
CA ILE A 39 17.40 1.45 12.19
C ILE A 39 17.11 2.63 13.12
N LYS A 40 18.17 3.16 13.70
CA LYS A 40 18.16 4.41 14.48
C LYS A 40 19.25 5.30 13.92
N THR A 41 18.88 6.47 13.40
CA THR A 41 19.83 7.40 12.79
C THR A 41 19.48 8.82 13.18
N VAL A 42 20.48 9.58 13.57
CA VAL A 42 20.34 11.03 13.80
C VAL A 42 20.57 11.74 12.47
N ARG A 43 19.60 12.51 12.02
CA ARG A 43 19.68 13.29 10.79
C ARG A 43 20.52 14.56 11.00
N LYS A 44 20.85 15.22 9.90
CA LYS A 44 21.62 16.49 9.93
C LYS A 44 20.92 17.61 10.72
N ASP A 45 19.60 17.58 10.75
CA ASP A 45 18.74 18.50 11.51
C ASP A 45 18.59 18.12 13.00
N LYS A 46 19.41 17.17 13.48
CA LYS A 46 19.36 16.59 14.84
C LYS A 46 18.05 15.85 15.17
N SER A 47 17.16 15.64 14.21
CA SER A 47 15.98 14.79 14.40
C SER A 47 16.38 13.32 14.39
N GLU A 48 15.80 12.53 15.29
CA GLU A 48 15.99 11.09 15.32
C GLU A 48 15.07 10.44 14.27
N TYR A 49 15.64 9.51 13.50
CA TYR A 49 14.92 8.69 12.55
C TYR A 49 14.92 7.25 13.02
N HIS A 50 13.73 6.71 13.21
CA HIS A 50 13.49 5.33 13.61
C HIS A 50 12.79 4.59 12.48
N ALA A 51 13.28 3.40 12.17
CA ALA A 51 12.65 2.53 11.18
C ALA A 51 12.86 1.06 11.49
N VAL A 52 11.94 0.23 11.02
CA VAL A 52 12.05 -1.22 11.02
C VAL A 52 12.25 -1.69 9.59
N GLN A 53 13.31 -2.46 9.37
CA GLN A 53 13.57 -3.09 8.10
C GLN A 53 12.90 -4.47 8.09
N VAL A 54 12.07 -4.69 7.08
CA VAL A 54 11.28 -5.92 6.92
C VAL A 54 11.66 -6.57 5.61
N ALA A 55 11.78 -7.89 5.60
CA ALA A 55 12.05 -8.69 4.42
C ALA A 55 10.97 -9.75 4.22
N ALA A 56 10.69 -10.12 2.97
CA ALA A 56 9.68 -11.11 2.65
C ALA A 56 10.08 -12.00 1.47
N THR A 57 9.40 -13.14 1.37
CA THR A 57 9.56 -14.20 0.37
C THR A 57 10.96 -14.79 0.36
N ASP A 58 11.07 -16.04 0.68
CA ASP A 58 12.35 -16.75 0.75
C ASP A 58 13.02 -16.85 -0.63
N LYS A 59 14.33 -16.71 -0.64
CA LYS A 59 15.15 -16.77 -1.83
C LYS A 59 16.27 -17.79 -1.63
N ARG A 60 16.61 -18.52 -2.67
CA ARG A 60 17.71 -19.51 -2.61
C ARG A 60 19.04 -18.78 -2.41
N ALA A 61 19.88 -19.26 -1.51
CA ALA A 61 21.19 -18.68 -1.20
C ALA A 61 22.07 -18.52 -2.47
N LYS A 62 22.08 -19.50 -3.37
CA LYS A 62 22.83 -19.46 -4.63
C LYS A 62 22.44 -18.29 -5.56
N ASN A 63 21.23 -17.73 -5.42
CA ASN A 63 20.75 -16.62 -6.22
C ASN A 63 20.88 -15.27 -5.49
N THR A 64 21.52 -15.27 -4.31
CA THR A 64 21.68 -14.07 -3.46
C THR A 64 23.14 -13.65 -3.48
N THR A 65 23.41 -12.36 -3.56
CA THR A 65 24.79 -11.83 -3.52
C THR A 65 25.39 -12.01 -2.14
N ALA A 66 26.71 -12.12 -2.05
CA ALA A 66 27.44 -12.31 -0.79
C ALA A 66 27.14 -11.19 0.23
N GLN A 67 27.01 -9.94 -0.22
CA GLN A 67 26.67 -8.81 0.63
C GLN A 67 25.30 -8.97 1.30
N MET A 68 24.30 -9.45 0.55
CA MET A 68 22.97 -9.69 1.09
C MET A 68 22.92 -10.95 1.97
N LEU A 69 23.74 -11.97 1.67
CA LEU A 69 23.87 -13.14 2.55
C LEU A 69 24.37 -12.73 3.92
N GLY A 70 25.46 -11.94 3.99
CA GLY A 70 25.98 -11.43 5.26
C GLY A 70 24.99 -10.54 6.01
N HIS A 71 24.17 -9.77 5.29
CA HIS A 71 23.10 -8.97 5.91
C HIS A 71 22.04 -9.86 6.60
N PHE A 72 21.56 -10.93 5.92
CA PHE A 72 20.60 -11.87 6.50
C PHE A 72 21.19 -12.75 7.59
N GLU A 73 22.45 -13.15 7.46
CA GLU A 73 23.19 -13.90 8.47
C GLU A 73 23.30 -13.11 9.79
N LYS A 74 23.66 -11.81 9.70
CA LYS A 74 23.66 -10.93 10.87
C LYS A 74 22.29 -10.84 11.56
N ALA A 75 21.22 -10.94 10.81
CA ALA A 75 19.85 -10.93 11.34
C ALA A 75 19.37 -12.31 11.81
N GLY A 76 20.11 -13.39 11.56
CA GLY A 76 19.70 -14.77 11.83
C GLY A 76 18.47 -15.21 11.01
N VAL A 77 18.28 -14.66 9.80
CA VAL A 77 17.11 -14.87 8.96
C VAL A 77 17.51 -15.49 7.62
N ALA A 78 16.70 -16.39 7.09
CA ALA A 78 16.90 -16.95 5.75
C ALA A 78 16.94 -15.84 4.68
N PRO A 79 17.70 -16.02 3.58
CA PRO A 79 17.76 -15.03 2.50
C PRO A 79 16.36 -14.75 1.92
N LYS A 80 16.03 -13.47 1.74
CA LYS A 80 14.73 -13.01 1.25
C LYS A 80 14.84 -12.32 -0.11
N GLN A 81 13.74 -12.31 -0.84
CA GLN A 81 13.66 -11.73 -2.18
C GLN A 81 13.60 -10.21 -2.17
N ILE A 82 12.89 -9.64 -1.21
CA ILE A 82 12.68 -8.20 -1.09
C ILE A 82 12.91 -7.74 0.34
N VAL A 83 13.56 -6.58 0.47
CA VAL A 83 13.79 -5.90 1.76
C VAL A 83 13.28 -4.48 1.61
N LYS A 84 12.49 -4.01 2.58
CA LYS A 84 11.97 -2.65 2.64
C LYS A 84 12.03 -2.12 4.06
N GLU A 85 12.11 -0.82 4.15
CA GLU A 85 12.19 -0.08 5.39
C GLU A 85 10.88 0.68 5.61
N PHE A 86 10.37 0.60 6.84
CA PHE A 86 9.18 1.30 7.28
C PHE A 86 9.54 2.23 8.43
N PRO A 87 9.33 3.54 8.28
CA PRO A 87 9.53 4.47 9.39
C PRO A 87 8.50 4.19 10.48
N VAL A 88 8.98 4.14 11.72
CA VAL A 88 8.18 3.84 12.91
C VAL A 88 8.43 4.89 14.00
N THR A 89 7.59 4.89 15.03
CA THR A 89 7.86 5.66 16.26
C THR A 89 8.87 4.90 17.15
N PRO A 90 9.61 5.57 18.06
CA PRO A 90 10.62 4.92 18.89
C PRO A 90 10.11 3.73 19.71
N ASP A 91 8.85 3.78 20.12
CA ASP A 91 8.14 2.76 20.91
C ASP A 91 7.69 1.54 20.07
N ALA A 92 7.73 1.64 18.73
CA ALA A 92 7.22 0.61 17.83
C ALA A 92 8.34 -0.25 17.19
N HIS A 93 9.52 -0.30 17.80
CA HIS A 93 10.56 -1.23 17.37
C HIS A 93 10.16 -2.68 17.68
N VAL A 94 10.42 -3.55 16.72
CA VAL A 94 10.12 -4.99 16.80
C VAL A 94 11.43 -5.77 16.84
N PRO A 95 11.59 -6.80 17.69
CA PRO A 95 12.82 -7.60 17.72
C PRO A 95 13.18 -8.16 16.35
N VAL A 96 14.48 -8.20 16.05
CA VAL A 96 15.00 -8.80 14.81
C VAL A 96 14.67 -10.30 14.78
N GLY A 97 14.34 -10.83 13.60
CA GLY A 97 13.92 -12.22 13.44
C GLY A 97 12.42 -12.47 13.63
N THR A 98 11.67 -11.52 14.21
CA THR A 98 10.22 -11.67 14.43
C THR A 98 9.49 -11.87 13.11
N VAL A 99 8.61 -12.86 13.04
CA VAL A 99 7.75 -13.16 11.90
C VAL A 99 6.45 -12.36 12.03
N LEU A 100 6.13 -11.57 11.01
CA LEU A 100 4.90 -10.80 10.91
C LEU A 100 3.83 -11.60 10.18
N SER A 101 2.61 -11.59 10.70
CA SER A 101 1.46 -12.33 10.19
C SER A 101 0.37 -11.38 9.68
N ALA A 102 -0.61 -11.93 8.96
CA ALA A 102 -1.78 -11.22 8.45
C ALA A 102 -2.60 -10.55 9.58
N VAL A 103 -2.57 -11.10 10.80
CA VAL A 103 -3.23 -10.51 12.00
C VAL A 103 -2.65 -9.15 12.42
N HIS A 104 -1.56 -8.71 11.77
CA HIS A 104 -1.08 -7.33 11.90
C HIS A 104 -2.16 -6.31 11.53
N PHE A 105 -3.03 -6.65 10.60
CA PHE A 105 -4.16 -5.82 10.21
C PHE A 105 -5.46 -6.35 10.79
N VAL A 106 -6.26 -5.45 11.34
CA VAL A 106 -7.57 -5.76 11.89
C VAL A 106 -8.64 -5.50 10.84
N PRO A 107 -9.58 -6.44 10.61
CA PRO A 107 -10.71 -6.19 9.71
C PRO A 107 -11.50 -4.94 10.11
N GLY A 108 -11.84 -4.10 9.13
CA GLY A 108 -12.47 -2.80 9.39
C GLY A 108 -11.51 -1.60 9.32
N GLN A 109 -10.21 -1.78 9.58
CA GLN A 109 -9.22 -0.70 9.48
C GLN A 109 -8.97 -0.27 8.04
N TYR A 110 -8.40 0.93 7.88
CA TYR A 110 -7.92 1.43 6.59
C TYR A 110 -6.41 1.29 6.48
N VAL A 111 -5.97 0.88 5.28
CA VAL A 111 -4.55 0.69 4.94
C VAL A 111 -4.18 1.44 3.67
N ASP A 112 -2.91 1.82 3.59
CA ASP A 112 -2.29 2.37 2.39
C ASP A 112 -1.42 1.29 1.76
N VAL A 113 -1.65 1.02 0.48
CA VAL A 113 -0.91 0.00 -0.27
C VAL A 113 -0.02 0.66 -1.32
N ILE A 114 1.27 0.35 -1.27
CA ILE A 114 2.30 0.95 -2.09
C ILE A 114 2.93 -0.13 -2.97
N ALA A 115 2.90 0.07 -4.28
CA ALA A 115 3.56 -0.83 -5.21
C ALA A 115 3.99 -0.12 -6.49
N LYS A 116 4.69 -0.85 -7.35
CA LYS A 116 5.03 -0.40 -8.69
C LYS A 116 3.85 -0.67 -9.62
N SER A 117 3.34 0.37 -10.28
CA SER A 117 2.22 0.24 -11.21
C SER A 117 2.59 -0.59 -12.46
N ILE A 118 1.58 -1.17 -13.10
CA ILE A 118 1.78 -1.92 -14.34
C ILE A 118 2.38 -0.98 -15.41
N GLY A 119 3.53 -1.38 -15.97
CA GLY A 119 4.16 -0.65 -17.06
C GLY A 119 3.37 -0.77 -18.36
N LYS A 120 3.21 0.33 -19.07
CA LYS A 120 2.52 0.39 -20.38
C LYS A 120 3.43 0.89 -21.50
N GLY A 121 4.75 0.96 -21.25
CA GLY A 121 5.73 1.46 -22.20
C GLY A 121 5.57 2.93 -22.51
N PHE A 122 6.09 3.38 -23.66
CA PHE A 122 5.94 4.73 -24.16
C PHE A 122 4.51 4.93 -24.69
N GLN A 123 3.82 5.95 -24.21
CA GLN A 123 2.44 6.24 -24.60
C GLN A 123 2.29 7.70 -25.05
N GLY A 124 1.43 7.90 -26.06
CA GLY A 124 1.03 9.22 -26.53
C GLY A 124 0.20 9.99 -25.51
N GLY A 125 0.02 11.30 -25.79
CA GLY A 125 -0.73 12.21 -24.90
C GLY A 125 -2.17 11.77 -24.62
N MET A 126 -2.83 11.11 -25.59
CA MET A 126 -4.20 10.64 -25.41
C MET A 126 -4.29 9.57 -24.30
N LYS A 127 -3.44 8.54 -24.34
CA LYS A 127 -3.47 7.46 -23.33
C LYS A 127 -2.85 7.89 -22.01
N ARG A 128 -1.79 8.69 -22.04
CA ARG A 128 -1.06 9.09 -20.83
C ARG A 128 -1.79 10.17 -20.02
N TRP A 129 -2.46 11.12 -20.72
CA TRP A 129 -3.02 12.31 -20.11
C TRP A 129 -4.49 12.57 -20.43
N ASN A 130 -5.15 11.65 -21.15
CA ASN A 130 -6.53 11.77 -21.60
C ASN A 130 -6.78 12.96 -22.53
N PHE A 131 -5.83 13.30 -23.40
CA PHE A 131 -6.03 14.30 -24.44
C PHE A 131 -7.06 13.81 -25.46
N LYS A 132 -7.93 14.70 -25.91
CA LYS A 132 -8.99 14.37 -26.86
C LYS A 132 -8.48 14.18 -28.29
N GLY A 133 -7.29 14.73 -28.62
CA GLY A 133 -6.78 14.78 -29.98
C GLY A 133 -7.37 15.94 -30.80
N LEU A 134 -7.13 15.91 -32.11
CA LEU A 134 -7.67 16.87 -33.05
C LEU A 134 -8.93 16.33 -33.71
N ARG A 135 -9.63 17.21 -34.45
CA ARG A 135 -10.85 16.87 -35.18
C ARG A 135 -10.60 15.80 -36.25
N ALA A 136 -11.62 15.00 -36.56
CA ALA A 136 -11.54 13.96 -37.58
C ALA A 136 -11.62 14.53 -39.00
N SER A 137 -12.20 15.73 -39.17
CA SER A 137 -12.40 16.45 -40.42
C SER A 137 -11.87 17.89 -40.35
N HIS A 138 -12.31 18.77 -41.23
CA HIS A 138 -11.86 20.19 -41.33
C HIS A 138 -10.35 20.32 -41.59
N GLY A 139 -9.85 19.59 -42.60
CA GLY A 139 -8.47 19.70 -43.07
C GLY A 139 -7.42 19.03 -42.21
N VAL A 140 -7.81 18.34 -41.14
CA VAL A 140 -6.87 17.56 -40.35
C VAL A 140 -6.46 16.31 -41.10
N SER A 141 -5.15 16.16 -41.35
CA SER A 141 -4.53 14.97 -41.91
C SER A 141 -3.48 14.42 -40.93
N ILE A 142 -3.31 13.13 -40.83
CA ILE A 142 -2.34 12.36 -39.99
C ILE A 142 -2.16 12.78 -38.52
N SER A 143 -2.49 14.03 -38.15
CA SER A 143 -2.23 14.59 -36.80
C SER A 143 -3.37 14.36 -35.80
N HIS A 144 -4.34 13.48 -36.09
CA HIS A 144 -5.54 13.24 -35.27
C HIS A 144 -5.23 12.94 -33.79
N ARG A 145 -4.13 12.26 -33.51
CA ARG A 145 -3.74 11.84 -32.16
C ARG A 145 -2.66 12.72 -31.54
N SER A 146 -2.34 13.85 -32.14
CA SER A 146 -1.33 14.77 -31.60
C SER A 146 -1.86 15.55 -30.39
N SER A 147 -0.94 16.12 -29.62
CA SER A 147 -1.26 16.90 -28.43
C SER A 147 -1.60 18.37 -28.71
N GLY A 148 -1.53 18.79 -29.99
CA GLY A 148 -1.70 20.19 -30.38
C GLY A 148 -0.49 21.06 -30.07
N ALA A 149 -0.70 22.35 -29.87
CA ALA A 149 0.35 23.31 -29.58
C ALA A 149 1.06 23.01 -28.24
N MET A 150 2.38 23.20 -28.21
CA MET A 150 3.21 22.97 -27.04
C MET A 150 3.24 24.14 -26.06
N GLY A 151 2.95 25.36 -26.54
CA GLY A 151 2.98 26.57 -25.72
C GLY A 151 2.44 27.78 -26.48
N ALA A 152 2.55 28.95 -25.87
CA ALA A 152 2.30 30.22 -26.48
C ALA A 152 3.47 30.65 -27.42
N HIS A 153 3.33 31.76 -28.11
CA HIS A 153 4.29 32.22 -29.09
C HIS A 153 5.52 32.92 -28.46
N GLN A 154 5.64 34.23 -28.59
CA GLN A 154 6.80 35.00 -28.15
C GLN A 154 6.93 35.08 -26.62
N ASP A 155 5.83 35.26 -25.92
CA ASP A 155 5.77 35.29 -24.47
C ASP A 155 5.00 34.06 -23.94
N PRO A 156 5.60 33.22 -23.13
CA PRO A 156 6.86 33.31 -22.37
C PRO A 156 8.11 32.79 -23.12
N GLY A 157 8.05 32.50 -24.44
CA GLY A 157 9.16 31.99 -25.24
C GLY A 157 9.72 30.62 -24.86
N ARG A 158 9.04 29.92 -23.97
CA ARG A 158 9.42 28.58 -23.46
C ARG A 158 8.21 27.69 -23.18
N ILE A 159 8.44 26.41 -23.12
CA ILE A 159 7.43 25.43 -22.63
C ILE A 159 7.42 25.46 -21.12
N TRP A 160 6.24 25.59 -20.53
CA TRP A 160 6.09 25.58 -19.06
C TRP A 160 6.55 24.26 -18.46
N PRO A 161 7.28 24.29 -17.32
CA PRO A 161 7.57 23.08 -16.55
C PRO A 161 6.29 22.30 -16.21
N GLY A 162 6.35 20.97 -16.30
CA GLY A 162 5.18 20.12 -16.05
C GLY A 162 4.19 20.00 -17.20
N LYS A 163 4.46 20.56 -18.38
CA LYS A 163 3.65 20.35 -19.59
C LYS A 163 3.45 18.87 -19.86
N LYS A 164 2.20 18.46 -19.99
CA LYS A 164 1.82 17.07 -20.28
C LYS A 164 2.24 16.67 -21.69
N MET A 165 3.16 15.71 -21.80
CA MET A 165 3.75 15.23 -23.05
C MET A 165 3.73 13.71 -23.13
N PRO A 166 3.88 13.11 -24.33
CA PRO A 166 4.13 11.68 -24.50
C PRO A 166 5.33 11.23 -23.67
N GLY A 167 5.34 9.97 -23.29
CA GLY A 167 6.42 9.40 -22.51
C GLY A 167 6.03 8.06 -21.87
N ARG A 168 6.90 7.53 -21.04
CA ARG A 168 6.63 6.28 -20.33
C ARG A 168 5.44 6.43 -19.38
N LEU A 169 4.53 5.46 -19.43
CA LEU A 169 3.35 5.35 -18.56
C LEU A 169 3.46 4.07 -17.73
N GLY A 170 3.23 4.21 -16.43
CA GLY A 170 3.34 3.09 -15.49
C GLY A 170 4.78 2.73 -15.16
N GLY A 171 4.95 1.67 -14.36
CA GLY A 171 6.25 1.28 -13.83
C GLY A 171 6.76 2.21 -12.71
N GLU A 172 5.93 3.13 -12.22
CA GLU A 172 6.23 4.07 -11.15
C GLU A 172 5.70 3.57 -9.82
N ARG A 173 6.33 4.02 -8.73
CA ARG A 173 5.83 3.76 -7.37
C ARG A 173 4.57 4.56 -7.13
N ILE A 174 3.46 3.86 -6.89
CA ILE A 174 2.15 4.45 -6.62
C ILE A 174 1.65 3.96 -5.26
N THR A 175 0.97 4.85 -4.54
CA THR A 175 0.28 4.55 -3.29
C THR A 175 -1.22 4.66 -3.51
N THR A 176 -1.94 3.55 -3.33
CA THR A 176 -3.40 3.58 -3.19
C THR A 176 -3.74 3.73 -1.72
N GLN A 177 -4.37 4.84 -1.37
CA GLN A 177 -4.67 5.21 0.01
C GLN A 177 -6.07 4.74 0.41
N ASN A 178 -6.26 4.54 1.73
CA ASN A 178 -7.58 4.30 2.35
C ASN A 178 -8.31 3.06 1.81
N LEU A 179 -7.62 1.96 1.59
CA LEU A 179 -8.27 0.69 1.29
C LEU A 179 -8.74 0.05 2.61
N LYS A 180 -10.01 -0.33 2.68
CA LYS A 180 -10.58 -1.00 3.86
C LYS A 180 -10.20 -2.48 3.86
N VAL A 181 -9.71 -2.98 4.98
CA VAL A 181 -9.51 -4.42 5.22
C VAL A 181 -10.87 -5.03 5.51
N ILE A 182 -11.29 -6.03 4.71
CA ILE A 182 -12.58 -6.71 4.85
C ILE A 182 -12.42 -7.97 5.68
N ARG A 183 -11.40 -8.78 5.37
CA ARG A 183 -11.19 -10.10 5.97
C ARG A 183 -9.71 -10.34 6.14
N VAL A 184 -9.37 -11.06 7.19
CA VAL A 184 -8.02 -11.57 7.45
C VAL A 184 -8.12 -13.07 7.69
N ASP A 185 -7.28 -13.84 7.01
CA ASP A 185 -7.13 -15.27 7.19
C ASP A 185 -5.75 -15.52 7.81
N SER A 186 -5.72 -15.97 9.06
CA SER A 186 -4.48 -16.24 9.79
C SER A 186 -3.81 -17.54 9.34
N THR A 187 -4.57 -18.52 8.87
CA THR A 187 -4.06 -19.84 8.45
C THR A 187 -3.24 -19.74 7.17
N LEU A 188 -3.78 -19.05 6.17
CA LEU A 188 -3.11 -18.85 4.87
C LEU A 188 -2.32 -17.52 4.80
N ASN A 189 -2.30 -16.75 5.88
CA ASN A 189 -1.69 -15.41 5.96
C ASN A 189 -2.18 -14.48 4.83
N LEU A 190 -3.51 -14.41 4.63
CA LEU A 190 -4.15 -13.58 3.62
C LEU A 190 -4.81 -12.35 4.25
N VAL A 191 -4.65 -11.23 3.56
CA VAL A 191 -5.36 -9.98 3.86
C VAL A 191 -6.20 -9.60 2.65
N PHE A 192 -7.50 -9.42 2.86
CA PHE A 192 -8.46 -9.05 1.83
C PHE A 192 -8.76 -7.55 1.94
N VAL A 193 -8.33 -6.78 0.94
CA VAL A 193 -8.54 -5.33 0.89
C VAL A 193 -9.56 -4.95 -0.18
N ARG A 194 -10.49 -4.07 0.18
CA ARG A 194 -11.50 -3.58 -0.76
C ARG A 194 -10.88 -2.64 -1.77
N GLY A 195 -11.05 -2.97 -3.05
CA GLY A 195 -10.62 -2.13 -4.17
C GLY A 195 -9.39 -2.66 -4.90
N CYS A 196 -8.84 -1.84 -5.77
CA CYS A 196 -7.71 -2.19 -6.61
C CYS A 196 -6.38 -1.86 -5.92
N VAL A 197 -5.40 -2.75 -6.11
CA VAL A 197 -4.01 -2.60 -5.66
C VAL A 197 -3.10 -2.46 -6.88
N PRO A 198 -2.16 -1.52 -6.90
CA PRO A 198 -1.25 -1.35 -8.02
C PRO A 198 -0.32 -2.57 -8.21
N GLY A 199 0.14 -2.75 -9.43
CA GLY A 199 1.05 -3.83 -9.80
C GLY A 199 0.36 -5.03 -10.47
N VAL A 200 1.18 -5.88 -11.07
CA VAL A 200 0.76 -7.16 -11.64
C VAL A 200 0.50 -8.18 -10.54
N ASP A 201 -0.11 -9.30 -10.90
CA ASP A 201 -0.24 -10.42 -9.97
C ASP A 201 1.15 -10.95 -9.60
N ASP A 202 1.29 -11.47 -8.40
CA ASP A 202 2.55 -11.85 -7.76
C ASP A 202 3.56 -10.72 -7.49
N ALA A 203 3.21 -9.47 -7.78
CA ALA A 203 4.05 -8.34 -7.38
C ALA A 203 4.10 -8.17 -5.86
N HIS A 204 5.28 -7.82 -5.35
CA HIS A 204 5.42 -7.42 -3.95
C HIS A 204 4.83 -6.03 -3.73
N VAL A 205 4.00 -5.91 -2.72
CA VAL A 205 3.35 -4.68 -2.31
C VAL A 205 3.67 -4.39 -0.84
N MET A 206 3.88 -3.13 -0.52
CA MET A 206 4.04 -2.68 0.86
C MET A 206 2.68 -2.25 1.37
N VAL A 207 2.29 -2.75 2.53
CA VAL A 207 1.02 -2.42 3.18
C VAL A 207 1.34 -1.78 4.52
N GLN A 208 0.73 -0.65 4.80
CA GLN A 208 0.89 0.09 6.05
C GLN A 208 -0.44 0.72 6.47
N ASP A 209 -0.53 1.12 7.74
CA ASP A 209 -1.71 1.82 8.24
C ASP A 209 -1.96 3.12 7.46
N ALA A 210 -3.22 3.49 7.25
CA ALA A 210 -3.62 4.70 6.53
C ALA A 210 -3.27 5.95 7.35
N LYS A 211 -1.99 6.32 7.37
CA LYS A 211 -1.41 7.36 8.21
C LYS A 211 -2.15 8.70 8.12
N LYS A 212 -2.48 9.15 6.91
CA LYS A 212 -3.15 10.44 6.72
C LYS A 212 -4.53 10.46 7.38
N THR A 213 -5.28 9.37 7.24
CA THR A 213 -6.62 9.24 7.83
C THR A 213 -6.54 9.19 9.35
N LEU A 214 -5.62 8.42 9.92
CA LEU A 214 -5.42 8.34 11.37
C LEU A 214 -5.00 9.69 11.96
N VAL A 215 -4.04 10.37 11.35
CA VAL A 215 -3.59 11.70 11.81
C VAL A 215 -4.70 12.74 11.69
N PHE A 216 -5.49 12.71 10.60
CA PHE A 216 -6.62 13.62 10.43
C PHE A 216 -7.70 13.36 11.49
N ALA A 217 -8.06 12.09 11.70
CA ALA A 217 -9.04 11.70 12.74
C ALA A 217 -8.57 12.12 14.14
N ALA A 218 -7.29 11.88 14.47
CA ALA A 218 -6.73 12.28 15.75
C ALA A 218 -6.82 13.80 15.97
N LYS A 219 -6.42 14.62 14.99
CA LYS A 219 -6.49 16.08 15.06
C LYS A 219 -7.93 16.59 15.19
N HIS A 220 -8.84 16.04 14.41
CA HIS A 220 -10.25 16.45 14.42
C HIS A 220 -10.94 16.08 15.73
N ASN A 221 -10.66 14.89 16.24
CA ASN A 221 -11.22 14.41 17.50
C ASN A 221 -10.62 15.13 18.71
N HIS A 222 -9.31 15.44 18.66
CA HIS A 222 -8.68 16.30 19.67
C HIS A 222 -9.35 17.68 19.77
N ALA A 223 -9.65 18.31 18.63
CA ALA A 223 -10.37 19.59 18.61
C ALA A 223 -11.79 19.50 19.19
N LYS A 224 -12.38 18.30 19.25
CA LYS A 224 -13.71 18.03 19.83
C LYS A 224 -13.66 17.41 21.23
N ALA A 225 -12.50 17.33 21.86
CA ALA A 225 -12.26 16.63 23.12
C ALA A 225 -12.68 15.14 23.13
N LEU A 226 -12.67 14.48 21.96
CA LEU A 226 -13.00 13.07 21.76
C LEU A 226 -11.71 12.25 21.55
N TYR A 227 -10.89 12.15 22.58
CA TYR A 227 -9.52 11.61 22.48
C TYR A 227 -9.45 10.12 22.11
N GLU A 228 -10.47 9.33 22.46
CA GLU A 228 -10.46 7.87 22.35
C GLU A 228 -10.90 7.33 20.97
N LYS A 229 -11.49 8.15 20.10
CA LYS A 229 -12.13 7.66 18.85
C LYS A 229 -11.31 7.98 17.60
N VAL A 230 -10.07 7.50 17.53
CA VAL A 230 -9.21 7.68 16.35
C VAL A 230 -9.40 6.57 15.31
N LEU A 231 -9.72 5.38 15.78
CA LEU A 231 -9.89 4.20 14.93
C LEU A 231 -11.28 4.17 14.27
N PRO A 232 -11.44 3.47 13.13
CA PRO A 232 -12.73 3.28 12.49
C PRO A 232 -13.71 2.54 13.39
N LYS A 233 -15.01 2.74 13.19
CA LYS A 233 -16.05 2.00 13.92
C LYS A 233 -15.87 0.49 13.76
N GLY A 234 -15.91 -0.24 14.88
CA GLY A 234 -15.73 -1.68 14.93
C GLY A 234 -14.27 -2.15 14.92
N VAL A 235 -13.33 -1.22 15.13
CA VAL A 235 -11.93 -1.52 15.40
C VAL A 235 -11.59 -0.87 16.73
N ASP A 236 -11.44 -1.68 17.76
CA ASP A 236 -11.23 -1.19 19.13
C ASP A 236 -9.74 -0.93 19.37
N ASP A 237 -8.88 -1.85 18.91
CA ASP A 237 -7.43 -1.72 19.05
C ASP A 237 -6.68 -2.32 17.84
N LEU A 238 -5.41 -1.93 17.72
CA LEU A 238 -4.49 -2.46 16.71
C LEU A 238 -3.33 -3.16 17.40
N PRO A 239 -2.91 -4.37 16.94
CA PRO A 239 -1.77 -5.08 17.52
C PRO A 239 -0.52 -4.19 17.55
N PHE A 240 0.04 -3.95 18.74
CA PHE A 240 1.20 -3.10 18.94
C PHE A 240 2.31 -3.88 19.66
N PRO A 241 3.56 -3.75 19.26
CA PRO A 241 4.14 -2.96 18.16
C PRO A 241 3.86 -3.55 16.77
N ALA A 242 3.49 -4.85 16.68
CA ALA A 242 3.16 -5.53 15.43
C ALA A 242 2.31 -6.78 15.69
N GLY A 243 1.54 -7.21 14.68
CA GLY A 243 0.86 -8.50 14.67
C GLY A 243 1.83 -9.61 14.28
N THR A 244 2.23 -10.43 15.22
CA THR A 244 3.20 -11.52 15.06
C THR A 244 2.53 -12.84 14.74
N ALA A 245 3.30 -13.81 14.25
CA ALA A 245 2.80 -15.17 14.03
C ALA A 245 2.42 -15.89 15.36
N GLU A 246 2.94 -15.44 16.49
CA GLU A 246 2.57 -15.96 17.80
C GLU A 246 1.14 -15.53 18.17
N LEU A 247 0.82 -14.25 18.03
CA LEU A 247 -0.53 -13.73 18.22
C LEU A 247 -1.56 -14.39 17.27
N ALA A 248 -1.12 -14.82 16.09
CA ALA A 248 -2.01 -15.48 15.14
C ALA A 248 -2.53 -16.84 15.64
N LYS A 249 -1.82 -17.50 16.55
CA LYS A 249 -2.22 -18.80 17.10
C LYS A 249 -3.42 -18.71 18.05
N ASP A 250 -3.55 -17.58 18.73
CA ASP A 250 -4.58 -17.33 19.73
C ASP A 250 -5.88 -16.79 19.12
N LEU A 251 -5.84 -16.42 17.83
CA LEU A 251 -6.95 -15.80 17.12
C LEU A 251 -7.67 -16.82 16.21
N PRO A 252 -8.96 -16.61 15.91
CA PRO A 252 -9.69 -17.46 14.99
C PRO A 252 -9.04 -17.46 13.59
N PRO A 253 -9.18 -18.58 12.84
CA PRO A 253 -8.53 -18.72 11.53
C PRO A 253 -8.99 -17.66 10.53
N VAL A 254 -10.22 -17.20 10.64
CA VAL A 254 -10.81 -16.19 9.77
C VAL A 254 -11.48 -15.13 10.63
N ILE A 255 -11.11 -13.86 10.37
CA ILE A 255 -11.67 -12.71 11.04
C ILE A 255 -12.26 -11.80 9.97
N GLU A 256 -13.53 -11.41 10.10
CA GLU A 256 -14.24 -10.55 9.16
C GLU A 256 -14.53 -9.17 9.75
N ALA A 257 -14.61 -8.18 8.90
CA ALA A 257 -14.96 -6.83 9.31
C ALA A 257 -16.45 -6.78 9.69
N PRO A 258 -16.81 -5.92 10.67
CA PRO A 258 -18.21 -5.68 10.96
C PRO A 258 -18.96 -5.22 9.70
N ALA A 259 -20.23 -5.63 9.59
CA ALA A 259 -21.09 -5.40 8.43
C ALA A 259 -21.03 -3.94 7.95
N MET A 260 -20.85 -3.76 6.65
CA MET A 260 -20.77 -2.43 6.04
C MET A 260 -22.17 -2.03 5.55
N ARG A 261 -22.68 -0.91 6.04
CA ARG A 261 -23.87 -0.29 5.43
C ARG A 261 -23.49 0.16 4.01
N THR A 262 -24.11 -0.48 3.02
CA THR A 262 -23.78 -0.28 1.61
C THR A 262 -24.81 0.51 0.83
N SER A 263 -26.03 0.67 1.37
CA SER A 263 -27.10 1.39 0.69
C SER A 263 -27.71 2.49 1.60
N PRO A 264 -27.88 3.72 1.09
CA PRO A 264 -28.62 4.76 1.79
C PRO A 264 -30.12 4.45 1.93
N PHE A 265 -30.63 3.46 1.17
CA PHE A 265 -32.03 3.06 1.15
C PHE A 265 -32.37 1.93 2.13
N ILE A 266 -31.38 1.40 2.88
CA ILE A 266 -31.65 0.43 3.94
C ILE A 266 -32.09 1.20 5.18
N PRO A 267 -33.29 0.89 5.76
CA PRO A 267 -33.76 1.56 6.97
C PRO A 267 -32.73 1.52 8.09
N ARG A 268 -32.60 2.60 8.82
CA ARG A 268 -31.81 2.64 10.04
C ARG A 268 -32.66 1.99 11.13
N GLU A 269 -32.28 0.81 11.59
CA GLU A 269 -32.77 0.28 12.85
C GLU A 269 -32.24 1.09 14.01
#